data_ec30d06650d495a33966e24e2864ad79
#
_entry.id   ec30d06650d495a33966e24e2864ad79
#
_cell.length_a   1.000
_cell.length_b   1.000
_cell.length_c   1.000
_cell.angle_alpha   90.00
_cell.angle_beta   90.00
_cell.angle_gamma   90.00
#
_symmetry.space_group_name_H-M   'P 1'
#
loop_
_entity.id
_entity.type
_entity.pdbx_description
1 polymer ?
#
loop_
_entity_poly.entity_id
_entity_poly.type
_entity_poly.pdbx_seq_one_letter_code
_entity_poly.pdbx_strand_id
1 'polypeptide(L)'
;MEQYLFVYYGGKMAATPAEQKKSMDDWMNWFQKQSKSVIESGNPTMPEKLVGKNGVKVITGKKVTGYSVFKAENLDAAIAIAKTSPQMDGGEIAVYHINPVM
;
A
#
# COMPACT_ATOMS: atom_id res chain seq x y z
N MET A 1 -16.56 11.80 -1.56
CA MET A 1 -15.31 11.47 -0.86
C MET A 1 -14.16 11.50 -1.83
N GLU A 2 -12.99 11.85 -1.32
CA GLU A 2 -11.76 11.84 -2.10
C GLU A 2 -11.16 10.44 -2.16
N GLN A 3 -10.35 10.19 -3.19
CA GLN A 3 -9.65 8.93 -3.34
C GLN A 3 -8.17 9.11 -3.08
N TYR A 4 -7.56 8.10 -2.47
CA TYR A 4 -6.14 8.11 -2.10
C TYR A 4 -5.47 6.81 -2.51
N LEU A 5 -4.28 6.94 -3.08
CA LEU A 5 -3.42 5.81 -3.39
C LEU A 5 -2.49 5.60 -2.20
N PHE A 6 -2.52 4.39 -1.66
CA PHE A 6 -1.58 3.97 -0.62
C PHE A 6 -0.47 3.18 -1.30
N VAL A 7 0.74 3.67 -1.17
CA VAL A 7 1.93 3.00 -1.71
C VAL A 7 2.71 2.46 -0.52
N TYR A 8 2.89 1.15 -0.50
CA TYR A 8 3.55 0.48 0.62
C TYR A 8 5.04 0.34 0.36
N TYR A 9 5.85 0.67 1.39
CA TYR A 9 7.29 0.53 1.33
C TYR A 9 7.74 -0.37 2.49
N GLY A 10 8.56 -1.38 2.19
CA GLY A 10 9.06 -2.28 3.21
C GLY A 10 7.96 -3.14 3.79
N GLY A 11 8.04 -3.35 5.09
CA GLY A 11 7.13 -4.23 5.80
C GLY A 11 7.88 -5.44 6.34
N LYS A 12 7.28 -6.11 7.31
CA LYS A 12 7.87 -7.30 7.91
C LYS A 12 7.76 -8.48 6.95
N MET A 13 8.88 -9.11 6.65
CA MET A 13 8.89 -10.30 5.82
C MET A 13 8.58 -11.54 6.66
N ALA A 14 7.59 -12.29 6.21
CA ALA A 14 7.25 -13.55 6.85
C ALA A 14 8.27 -14.62 6.44
N ALA A 15 8.96 -15.19 7.42
CA ALA A 15 10.03 -16.17 7.18
C ALA A 15 9.55 -17.61 7.15
N THR A 16 8.39 -17.90 7.76
CA THR A 16 7.86 -19.27 7.87
C THR A 16 6.46 -19.33 7.27
N PRO A 17 5.97 -20.53 6.87
CA PRO A 17 4.59 -20.67 6.41
C PRO A 17 3.56 -20.20 7.42
N ALA A 18 3.80 -20.42 8.72
CA ALA A 18 2.89 -19.96 9.77
C ALA A 18 2.83 -18.43 9.83
N GLU A 19 3.99 -17.75 9.71
CA GLU A 19 4.05 -16.30 9.66
C GLU A 19 3.41 -15.75 8.40
N GLN A 20 3.57 -16.41 7.26
CA GLN A 20 2.95 -16.03 6.00
C GLN A 20 1.43 -16.09 6.12
N LYS A 21 0.90 -17.17 6.70
CA LYS A 21 -0.53 -17.31 6.90
C LYS A 21 -1.06 -16.22 7.84
N LYS A 22 -0.35 -15.96 8.94
CA LYS A 22 -0.75 -14.90 9.87
C LYS A 22 -0.78 -13.54 9.19
N SER A 23 0.23 -13.24 8.39
CA SER A 23 0.31 -11.98 7.66
C SER A 23 -0.86 -11.84 6.68
N MET A 24 -1.16 -12.88 5.92
CA MET A 24 -2.31 -12.87 5.00
C MET A 24 -3.62 -12.66 5.75
N ASP A 25 -3.80 -13.35 6.88
CA ASP A 25 -5.01 -13.21 7.69
C ASP A 25 -5.14 -11.79 8.24
N ASP A 26 -4.02 -11.19 8.71
CA ASP A 26 -4.02 -9.84 9.24
C ASP A 26 -4.43 -8.82 8.16
N TRP A 27 -3.90 -8.96 6.94
CA TRP A 27 -4.25 -8.08 5.83
C TRP A 27 -5.71 -8.25 5.40
N MET A 28 -6.17 -9.50 5.31
CA MET A 28 -7.56 -9.77 4.94
C MET A 28 -8.52 -9.21 5.98
N ASN A 29 -8.20 -9.38 7.26
CA ASN A 29 -9.02 -8.84 8.36
C ASN A 29 -9.04 -7.31 8.32
N TRP A 30 -7.92 -6.69 8.03
CA TRP A 30 -7.85 -5.23 7.93
C TRP A 30 -8.69 -4.71 6.77
N PHE A 31 -8.55 -5.31 5.59
CA PHE A 31 -9.36 -4.91 4.43
C PHE A 31 -10.84 -5.11 4.70
N GLN A 32 -11.20 -6.17 5.40
CA GLN A 32 -12.60 -6.43 5.74
C GLN A 32 -13.15 -5.37 6.69
N LYS A 33 -12.37 -4.97 7.69
CA LYS A 33 -12.75 -3.88 8.59
C LYS A 33 -12.90 -2.55 7.85
N GLN A 34 -12.11 -2.34 6.82
CA GLN A 34 -12.13 -1.11 6.01
C GLN A 34 -13.01 -1.24 4.77
N SER A 35 -13.88 -2.23 4.70
CA SER A 35 -14.64 -2.56 3.49
C SER A 35 -15.43 -1.40 2.92
N LYS A 36 -15.88 -0.47 3.77
CA LYS A 36 -16.62 0.72 3.32
C LYS A 36 -15.71 1.79 2.68
N SER A 37 -14.41 1.69 2.90
CA SER A 37 -13.45 2.67 2.42
C SER A 37 -12.56 2.14 1.29
N VAL A 38 -12.42 0.83 1.16
CA VAL A 38 -11.59 0.22 0.13
C VAL A 38 -12.24 0.36 -1.23
N ILE A 39 -11.52 0.93 -2.19
CA ILE A 39 -11.92 0.95 -3.60
C ILE A 39 -11.24 -0.21 -4.33
N GLU A 40 -9.93 -0.36 -4.07
CA GLU A 40 -9.12 -1.43 -4.66
C GLU A 40 -8.14 -1.91 -3.59
N SER A 41 -8.23 -3.18 -3.22
CA SER A 41 -7.30 -3.75 -2.24
C SER A 41 -5.87 -3.81 -2.79
N GLY A 42 -5.73 -3.89 -4.10
CA GLY A 42 -4.45 -3.85 -4.76
C GLY A 42 -3.71 -5.17 -4.74
N ASN A 43 -2.42 -5.09 -4.98
CA ASN A 43 -1.58 -6.27 -5.09
C ASN A 43 -0.20 -6.01 -4.49
N PRO A 44 0.48 -7.05 -4.02
CA PRO A 44 1.91 -6.94 -3.75
C PRO A 44 2.66 -6.72 -5.07
N THR A 45 3.78 -6.00 -4.98
CA THR A 45 4.59 -5.66 -6.15
C THR A 45 6.04 -6.05 -5.92
N MET A 46 6.76 -6.22 -7.02
CA MET A 46 8.20 -6.44 -7.01
C MET A 46 8.83 -5.42 -7.97
N PRO A 47 9.94 -4.77 -7.57
CA PRO A 47 10.58 -3.80 -8.45
C PRO A 47 11.17 -4.50 -9.69
N GLU A 48 11.00 -3.88 -10.83
CA GLU A 48 11.57 -4.34 -12.10
C GLU A 48 12.50 -3.27 -12.67
N LYS A 49 11.97 -2.31 -13.42
CA LYS A 49 12.80 -1.32 -14.08
C LYS A 49 12.19 0.08 -14.00
N LEU A 50 13.07 1.06 -13.99
CA LEU A 50 12.70 2.45 -14.12
C LEU A 50 12.92 2.85 -15.59
N VAL A 51 11.86 3.28 -16.25
CA VAL A 51 11.90 3.64 -17.67
C VAL A 51 11.79 5.16 -17.79
N GLY A 52 12.77 5.77 -18.42
CA GLY A 52 12.76 7.20 -18.70
C GLY A 52 13.05 7.45 -20.17
N LYS A 53 13.00 8.72 -20.57
CA LYS A 53 13.26 9.12 -21.95
C LYS A 53 14.64 8.67 -22.43
N ASN A 54 15.62 8.67 -21.52
CA ASN A 54 17.03 8.39 -21.87
C ASN A 54 17.44 6.95 -21.56
N GLY A 55 16.50 6.06 -21.34
CA GLY A 55 16.83 4.65 -21.18
C GLY A 55 16.12 3.97 -20.03
N VAL A 56 16.57 2.76 -19.73
CA VAL A 56 16.02 1.87 -18.73
C VAL A 56 17.07 1.63 -17.65
N LYS A 57 16.67 1.77 -16.39
CA LYS A 57 17.58 1.65 -15.25
C LYS A 57 17.00 0.72 -14.20
N VAL A 58 17.87 0.24 -13.32
CA VAL A 58 17.46 -0.48 -12.12
C VAL A 58 16.81 0.52 -11.15
N ILE A 59 15.72 0.10 -10.50
CA ILE A 59 15.08 0.89 -9.46
C ILE A 59 15.97 0.89 -8.23
N THR A 60 16.30 2.09 -7.71
CA THR A 60 17.11 2.26 -6.51
C THR A 60 16.30 2.95 -5.42
N GLY A 61 16.84 2.97 -4.19
CA GLY A 61 16.16 3.57 -3.05
C GLY A 61 15.06 2.70 -2.49
N LYS A 62 14.06 3.33 -1.89
CA LYS A 62 12.92 2.60 -1.31
C LYS A 62 12.16 1.84 -2.40
N LYS A 63 11.86 0.58 -2.12
CA LYS A 63 11.13 -0.28 -3.06
C LYS A 63 9.66 -0.32 -2.68
N VAL A 64 8.81 -0.13 -3.68
CA VAL A 64 7.38 -0.29 -3.51
C VAL A 64 7.08 -1.78 -3.36
N THR A 65 6.40 -2.16 -2.28
CA THR A 65 6.06 -3.56 -2.00
C THR A 65 4.60 -3.88 -2.24
N GLY A 66 3.79 -2.88 -2.54
CA GLY A 66 2.38 -3.06 -2.85
C GLY A 66 1.65 -1.74 -2.94
N TYR A 67 0.37 -1.81 -3.22
CA TYR A 67 -0.48 -0.63 -3.30
C TYR A 67 -1.93 -0.98 -3.01
N SER A 68 -2.70 0.04 -2.62
CA SER A 68 -4.15 -0.04 -2.47
C SER A 68 -4.77 1.32 -2.80
N VAL A 69 -6.07 1.34 -3.05
CA VAL A 69 -6.81 2.59 -3.25
C VAL A 69 -7.95 2.65 -2.22
N PHE A 70 -8.02 3.75 -1.50
CA PHE A 70 -9.05 4.00 -0.48
C PHE A 70 -9.77 5.29 -0.78
N LYS A 71 -11.02 5.38 -0.33
CA LYS A 71 -11.73 6.65 -0.29
C LYS A 71 -11.81 7.13 1.15
N ALA A 72 -11.71 8.44 1.34
CA ALA A 72 -11.81 9.09 2.64
C ALA A 72 -12.29 10.52 2.44
N GLU A 73 -12.82 11.13 3.50
CA GLU A 73 -13.33 12.49 3.40
C GLU A 73 -12.22 13.51 3.16
N ASN A 74 -11.04 13.27 3.74
CA ASN A 74 -9.90 14.16 3.62
C ASN A 74 -8.62 13.39 3.91
N LEU A 75 -7.48 14.08 3.80
CA LEU A 75 -6.18 13.48 4.02
C LEU A 75 -6.03 12.92 5.45
N ASP A 76 -6.50 13.64 6.45
CA ASP A 76 -6.39 13.18 7.84
C ASP A 76 -7.15 11.86 8.05
N ALA A 77 -8.30 11.71 7.43
CA ALA A 77 -9.06 10.46 7.49
C ALA A 77 -8.32 9.33 6.79
N ALA A 78 -7.69 9.60 5.64
CA ALA A 78 -6.89 8.61 4.93
C ALA A 78 -5.68 8.17 5.77
N ILE A 79 -5.00 9.12 6.40
CA ILE A 79 -3.86 8.83 7.28
C ILE A 79 -4.31 7.96 8.46
N ALA A 80 -5.46 8.26 9.04
CA ALA A 80 -6.00 7.47 10.15
C ALA A 80 -6.23 6.01 9.72
N ILE A 81 -6.73 5.78 8.52
CA ILE A 81 -6.89 4.44 7.96
C ILE A 81 -5.52 3.76 7.84
N ALA A 82 -4.55 4.44 7.24
CA ALA A 82 -3.22 3.89 7.03
C ALA A 82 -2.56 3.45 8.34
N LYS A 83 -2.73 4.22 9.40
CA LYS A 83 -2.14 3.94 10.71
C LYS A 83 -2.63 2.64 11.33
N THR A 84 -3.79 2.15 10.93
CA THR A 84 -4.36 0.91 11.47
C THR A 84 -3.93 -0.32 10.70
N SER A 85 -3.16 -0.15 9.62
CA SER A 85 -2.80 -1.26 8.73
C SER A 85 -1.70 -2.14 9.29
N PRO A 86 -1.65 -3.42 8.86
CA PRO A 86 -0.52 -4.30 9.17
C PRO A 86 0.82 -3.78 8.64
N GLN A 87 0.80 -2.87 7.66
CA GLN A 87 2.02 -2.29 7.09
C GLN A 87 2.83 -1.52 8.14
N MET A 88 2.18 -1.07 9.21
CA MET A 88 2.88 -0.33 10.27
C MET A 88 3.89 -1.21 11.01
N ASP A 89 3.82 -2.52 10.87
CA ASP A 89 4.81 -3.43 11.43
C ASP A 89 6.00 -3.51 10.47
N GLY A 90 6.95 -2.62 10.64
CA GLY A 90 8.21 -2.61 9.89
C GLY A 90 8.18 -1.89 8.57
N GLY A 91 7.05 -1.31 8.17
CA GLY A 91 6.94 -0.61 6.89
C GLY A 91 6.39 0.79 7.01
N GLU A 92 6.20 1.40 5.85
CA GLU A 92 5.66 2.75 5.73
C GLU A 92 4.62 2.78 4.62
N ILE A 93 3.74 3.77 4.67
CA ILE A 93 2.77 4.01 3.60
C ILE A 93 2.91 5.45 3.13
N ALA A 94 3.13 5.64 1.83
CA ALA A 94 3.00 6.95 1.22
C ALA A 94 1.55 7.12 0.77
N VAL A 95 0.93 8.20 1.18
CA VAL A 95 -0.46 8.50 0.85
C VAL A 95 -0.48 9.55 -0.23
N TYR A 96 -0.99 9.21 -1.41
CA TYR A 96 -1.14 10.14 -2.52
C TYR A 96 -2.60 10.44 -2.76
N HIS A 97 -2.93 11.71 -2.92
CA HIS A 97 -4.26 12.11 -3.33
C HIS A 97 -4.43 11.83 -4.83
N ILE A 98 -5.43 11.05 -5.17
CA ILE A 98 -5.73 10.79 -6.58
C ILE A 98 -6.52 11.96 -7.11
N ASN A 99 -5.93 12.67 -8.07
CA ASN A 99 -6.58 13.81 -8.70
C ASN A 99 -7.48 13.30 -9.83
N PRO A 100 -8.80 13.45 -9.71
CA PRO A 100 -9.70 12.93 -10.75
C PRO A 100 -9.73 13.78 -12.01
N VAL A 101 -9.05 14.92 -12.01
CA VAL A 101 -9.09 15.88 -13.12
C VAL A 101 -7.72 15.94 -13.77
N MET A 102 -7.41 14.93 -14.51
CA MET A 102 -6.15 14.89 -15.27
C MET A 102 -6.43 15.08 -16.74
#